data_b25802f82f997f428cb2252fe08e387a
#
_entry.id   b25802f82f997f428cb2252fe08e387a
#
_cell.length_a   1.000
_cell.length_b   1.000
_cell.length_c   1.000
_cell.angle_alpha   90.00
_cell.angle_beta   90.00
_cell.angle_gamma   90.00
#
_symmetry.space_group_name_H-M   'P 1'
#
loop_
_entity.id
_entity.type
_entity.pdbx_description
1 polymer ?
#
loop_
_entity_poly.entity_id
_entity_poly.type
_entity_poly.pdbx_seq_one_letter_code
_entity_poly.pdbx_strand_id
1 'polypeptide(L)'
;IRRDFTINSIYADIDGNLFDPNNGVEDLQNGTVRFIGNSYERIQEDYLRILRYIRFFLLYSKKDHSNDIKKTIKQNISGVSNLSKERLLDELNKIFKSRALFKLVKDNFSYEIISLIFPQLINLKILKKLEKKKEEILINKSFDFLLALLILDETDNADYFLYKFNLSNDAKN
;
A
#
# COMPACT_ATOMS: atom_id res chain seq x y z
N ILE A 1 -1.62 -18.35 11.53
CA ILE A 1 -1.34 -17.04 12.18
C ILE A 1 -2.21 -15.99 11.51
N ARG A 2 -3.07 -15.28 12.27
CA ARG A 2 -4.05 -14.33 11.71
C ARG A 2 -3.43 -13.00 11.27
N ARG A 3 -2.32 -12.57 11.90
CA ARG A 3 -1.60 -11.32 11.58
C ARG A 3 -0.49 -11.56 10.57
N ASP A 4 -0.13 -10.53 9.80
CA ASP A 4 0.88 -10.61 8.73
C ASP A 4 2.27 -10.15 9.19
N PHE A 5 2.32 -9.04 9.96
CA PHE A 5 3.59 -8.42 10.35
C PHE A 5 3.75 -8.43 11.88
N THR A 6 5.01 -8.39 12.34
CA THR A 6 5.34 -8.29 13.75
C THR A 6 4.73 -7.04 14.38
N ILE A 7 4.86 -5.89 13.72
CA ILE A 7 4.39 -4.59 14.19
C ILE A 7 2.86 -4.47 14.30
N ASN A 8 2.08 -5.33 13.64
CA ASN A 8 0.63 -5.35 13.78
C ASN A 8 0.11 -6.54 14.60
N SER A 9 1.01 -7.21 15.32
CA SER A 9 0.70 -8.30 16.25
C SER A 9 0.96 -7.95 17.71
N ILE A 10 1.13 -6.67 18.01
CA ILE A 10 1.20 -6.13 19.36
C ILE A 10 -0.22 -6.01 19.89
N TYR A 11 -0.46 -6.47 21.09
CA TYR A 11 -1.74 -6.42 21.76
C TYR A 11 -1.62 -5.64 23.06
N ALA A 12 -2.68 -5.02 23.51
CA ALA A 12 -2.79 -4.45 24.84
C ALA A 12 -4.01 -5.03 25.56
N ASP A 13 -3.89 -5.23 26.86
CA ASP A 13 -5.04 -5.53 27.71
C ASP A 13 -5.77 -4.24 28.12
N ILE A 14 -6.84 -4.40 28.93
CA ILE A 14 -7.65 -3.26 29.40
C ILE A 14 -6.87 -2.32 30.32
N ASP A 15 -5.83 -2.81 30.97
CA ASP A 15 -4.97 -2.06 31.89
C ASP A 15 -3.78 -1.41 31.17
N GLY A 16 -3.67 -1.62 29.85
CA GLY A 16 -2.60 -1.07 29.01
C GLY A 16 -1.30 -1.87 29.02
N ASN A 17 -1.28 -3.08 29.61
CA ASN A 17 -0.11 -3.95 29.53
C ASN A 17 0.02 -4.50 28.11
N LEU A 18 1.24 -4.46 27.58
CA LEU A 18 1.51 -4.92 26.24
C LEU A 18 1.83 -6.42 26.23
N PHE A 19 1.23 -7.13 25.26
CA PHE A 19 1.59 -8.50 24.91
C PHE A 19 2.12 -8.51 23.47
N ASP A 20 3.42 -8.77 23.31
CA ASP A 20 4.15 -8.72 22.05
C ASP A 20 4.87 -10.05 21.75
N PRO A 21 4.16 -11.04 21.25
CA PRO A 21 4.71 -12.38 21.03
C PRO A 21 5.72 -12.47 19.88
N ASN A 22 5.87 -11.43 19.07
CA ASN A 22 6.68 -11.45 17.85
C ASN A 22 7.74 -10.34 17.80
N ASN A 23 8.03 -9.69 18.93
CA ASN A 23 8.97 -8.55 19.02
C ASN A 23 8.60 -7.37 18.09
N GLY A 24 7.31 -7.11 17.93
CA GLY A 24 6.80 -6.05 17.08
C GLY A 24 7.14 -4.65 17.60
N VAL A 25 7.23 -4.47 18.92
CA VAL A 25 7.62 -3.20 19.55
C VAL A 25 9.06 -2.85 19.16
N GLU A 26 9.98 -3.80 19.26
CA GLU A 26 11.38 -3.62 18.85
C GLU A 26 11.48 -3.31 17.34
N ASP A 27 10.77 -4.08 16.50
CA ASP A 27 10.72 -3.86 15.06
C ASP A 27 10.17 -2.46 14.73
N LEU A 28 9.14 -1.99 15.44
CA LEU A 28 8.56 -0.67 15.25
C LEU A 28 9.56 0.44 15.62
N GLN A 29 10.25 0.32 16.75
CA GLN A 29 11.27 1.28 17.20
C GLN A 29 12.43 1.37 16.21
N ASN A 30 12.87 0.22 15.68
CA ASN A 30 13.94 0.10 14.70
C ASN A 30 13.49 0.46 13.27
N GLY A 31 12.20 0.73 13.04
CA GLY A 31 11.64 0.98 11.73
C GLY A 31 11.81 -0.21 10.79
N THR A 32 11.57 -1.42 11.29
CA THR A 32 11.66 -2.66 10.52
C THR A 32 10.24 -3.19 10.28
N VAL A 33 9.90 -3.50 9.03
CA VAL A 33 8.64 -4.17 8.68
C VAL A 33 8.96 -5.60 8.29
N ARG A 34 8.60 -6.55 9.15
CA ARG A 34 8.93 -7.95 9.04
C ARG A 34 7.69 -8.82 9.08
N PHE A 35 7.61 -9.79 8.17
CA PHE A 35 6.56 -10.82 8.22
C PHE A 35 6.71 -11.71 9.45
N ILE A 36 5.59 -12.17 10.00
CA ILE A 36 5.57 -13.25 10.99
C ILE A 36 5.72 -14.56 10.20
N GLY A 37 6.87 -15.22 10.38
CA GLY A 37 7.24 -16.43 9.62
C GLY A 37 7.88 -16.12 8.27
N ASN A 38 7.84 -17.07 7.37
CA ASN A 38 8.47 -16.97 6.06
C ASN A 38 7.68 -16.06 5.12
N SER A 39 8.30 -15.00 4.60
CA SER A 39 7.64 -14.00 3.75
C SER A 39 7.08 -14.60 2.46
N TYR A 40 7.76 -15.56 1.85
CA TYR A 40 7.33 -16.21 0.61
C TYR A 40 6.04 -17.00 0.83
N GLU A 41 6.00 -17.86 1.86
CA GLU A 41 4.80 -18.62 2.22
C GLU A 41 3.64 -17.71 2.58
N ARG A 42 3.93 -16.66 3.37
CA ARG A 42 2.91 -15.69 3.78
C ARG A 42 2.28 -14.93 2.61
N ILE A 43 3.06 -14.58 1.60
CA ILE A 43 2.56 -13.94 0.39
C ILE A 43 1.74 -14.93 -0.45
N GLN A 44 2.16 -16.19 -0.54
CA GLN A 44 1.39 -17.22 -1.26
C GLN A 44 0.06 -17.56 -0.62
N GLU A 45 -0.07 -17.48 0.71
CA GLU A 45 -1.35 -17.65 1.39
C GLU A 45 -2.35 -16.53 1.02
N ASP A 46 -1.87 -15.29 0.79
CA ASP A 46 -2.69 -14.14 0.42
C ASP A 46 -1.84 -13.06 -0.27
N TYR A 47 -1.97 -12.96 -1.59
CA TYR A 47 -1.21 -12.01 -2.41
C TYR A 47 -1.51 -10.54 -2.08
N LEU A 48 -2.62 -10.21 -1.38
CA LEU A 48 -2.87 -8.84 -0.90
C LEU A 48 -1.80 -8.38 0.08
N ARG A 49 -1.08 -9.30 0.71
CA ARG A 49 0.04 -8.98 1.62
C ARG A 49 1.18 -8.24 0.93
N ILE A 50 1.28 -8.32 -0.40
CA ILE A 50 2.22 -7.49 -1.18
C ILE A 50 1.86 -6.00 -1.01
N LEU A 51 0.61 -5.62 -1.27
CA LEU A 51 0.14 -4.24 -1.09
C LEU A 51 0.20 -3.79 0.37
N ARG A 52 -0.18 -4.68 1.29
CA ARG A 52 -0.11 -4.44 2.73
C ARG A 52 1.34 -4.20 3.17
N TYR A 53 2.30 -5.00 2.68
CA TYR A 53 3.72 -4.79 2.95
C TYR A 53 4.17 -3.41 2.46
N ILE A 54 3.86 -3.04 1.22
CA ILE A 54 4.20 -1.71 0.68
C ILE A 54 3.65 -0.60 1.59
N ARG A 55 2.38 -0.67 1.97
CA ARG A 55 1.76 0.32 2.86
C ARG A 55 2.44 0.41 4.22
N PHE A 56 2.66 -0.72 4.89
CA PHE A 56 3.33 -0.74 6.19
C PHE A 56 4.78 -0.26 6.10
N PHE A 57 5.49 -0.66 5.06
CA PHE A 57 6.85 -0.20 4.78
C PHE A 57 6.91 1.32 4.63
N LEU A 58 6.07 1.90 3.79
CA LEU A 58 6.03 3.35 3.58
C LEU A 58 5.63 4.13 4.85
N LEU A 59 4.82 3.55 5.73
CA LEU A 59 4.40 4.20 6.97
C LEU A 59 5.45 4.12 8.06
N TYR A 60 6.09 2.98 8.24
CA TYR A 60 6.84 2.66 9.46
C TYR A 60 8.33 2.39 9.22
N SER A 61 8.76 2.03 7.99
CA SER A 61 10.16 1.70 7.77
C SER A 61 11.06 2.94 7.84
N LYS A 62 12.23 2.74 8.48
CA LYS A 62 13.37 3.65 8.48
C LYS A 62 14.57 3.08 7.71
N LYS A 63 14.37 1.92 7.05
CA LYS A 63 15.40 1.16 6.33
C LYS A 63 14.98 0.95 4.89
N ASP A 64 15.92 0.56 4.05
CA ASP A 64 15.64 0.12 2.69
C ASP A 64 14.99 -1.26 2.67
N HIS A 65 14.28 -1.58 1.58
CA HIS A 65 13.80 -2.94 1.34
C HIS A 65 14.96 -3.93 1.24
N SER A 66 14.88 -5.04 1.96
CA SER A 66 15.87 -6.10 1.80
C SER A 66 15.78 -6.75 0.41
N ASN A 67 16.92 -7.27 -0.09
CA ASN A 67 16.96 -7.94 -1.39
C ASN A 67 16.04 -9.16 -1.43
N ASP A 68 15.94 -9.89 -0.32
CA ASP A 68 15.09 -11.08 -0.21
C ASP A 68 13.61 -10.73 -0.37
N ILE A 69 13.13 -9.67 0.29
CA ILE A 69 11.73 -9.26 0.15
C ILE A 69 11.44 -8.70 -1.25
N LYS A 70 12.38 -7.96 -1.86
CA LYS A 70 12.23 -7.50 -3.24
C LYS A 70 12.08 -8.68 -4.20
N LYS A 71 12.92 -9.68 -4.06
CA LYS A 71 12.88 -10.91 -4.87
C LYS A 71 11.56 -11.65 -4.65
N THR A 72 11.16 -11.87 -3.39
CA THR A 72 9.93 -12.57 -3.03
C THR A 72 8.70 -11.88 -3.62
N ILE A 73 8.59 -10.56 -3.52
CA ILE A 73 7.47 -9.80 -4.08
C ILE A 73 7.44 -9.91 -5.61
N LYS A 74 8.59 -9.72 -6.28
CA LYS A 74 8.66 -9.83 -7.75
C LYS A 74 8.27 -11.22 -8.27
N GLN A 75 8.65 -12.28 -7.57
CA GLN A 75 8.28 -13.66 -7.93
C GLN A 75 6.78 -13.95 -7.77
N ASN A 76 6.09 -13.24 -6.88
CA ASN A 76 4.70 -13.51 -6.53
C ASN A 76 3.71 -12.45 -7.03
N ILE A 77 4.17 -11.40 -7.71
CA ILE A 77 3.31 -10.26 -8.09
C ILE A 77 2.17 -10.65 -9.02
N SER A 78 2.37 -11.65 -9.88
CA SER A 78 1.34 -12.15 -10.78
C SER A 78 0.11 -12.70 -10.05
N GLY A 79 0.30 -13.23 -8.83
CA GLY A 79 -0.80 -13.72 -8.00
C GLY A 79 -1.80 -12.65 -7.57
N VAL A 80 -1.40 -11.36 -7.62
CA VAL A 80 -2.29 -10.23 -7.32
C VAL A 80 -3.49 -10.17 -8.27
N SER A 81 -3.34 -10.66 -9.51
CA SER A 81 -4.44 -10.72 -10.50
C SER A 81 -5.61 -11.60 -10.06
N ASN A 82 -5.39 -12.53 -9.13
CA ASN A 82 -6.41 -13.45 -8.61
C ASN A 82 -7.22 -12.85 -7.45
N LEU A 83 -6.88 -11.66 -6.99
CA LEU A 83 -7.58 -11.00 -5.89
C LEU A 83 -8.85 -10.31 -6.37
N SER A 84 -9.85 -10.21 -5.48
CA SER A 84 -11.03 -9.43 -5.77
C SER A 84 -10.68 -7.94 -5.91
N LYS A 85 -11.40 -7.28 -6.81
CA LYS A 85 -11.19 -5.87 -7.14
C LYS A 85 -11.44 -4.96 -5.93
N GLU A 86 -12.43 -5.31 -5.12
CA GLU A 86 -12.79 -4.59 -3.88
C GLU A 86 -11.64 -4.61 -2.87
N ARG A 87 -11.00 -5.76 -2.69
CA ARG A 87 -9.85 -5.89 -1.77
C ARG A 87 -8.66 -5.06 -2.23
N LEU A 88 -8.41 -5.02 -3.53
CA LEU A 88 -7.34 -4.21 -4.13
C LEU A 88 -7.60 -2.72 -3.91
N LEU A 89 -8.83 -2.26 -4.20
CA LEU A 89 -9.24 -0.87 -4.01
C LEU A 89 -9.24 -0.44 -2.54
N ASP A 90 -9.69 -1.31 -1.63
CA ASP A 90 -9.66 -1.02 -0.20
C ASP A 90 -8.23 -0.79 0.31
N GLU A 91 -7.28 -1.61 -0.14
CA GLU A 91 -5.89 -1.44 0.26
C GLU A 91 -5.25 -0.21 -0.42
N LEU A 92 -5.59 0.08 -1.68
CA LEU A 92 -5.19 1.31 -2.38
C LEU A 92 -5.73 2.56 -1.66
N ASN A 93 -6.99 2.55 -1.25
CA ASN A 93 -7.61 3.63 -0.47
C ASN A 93 -6.85 3.89 0.85
N LYS A 94 -6.44 2.83 1.56
CA LYS A 94 -5.63 2.97 2.79
C LYS A 94 -4.26 3.61 2.52
N ILE A 95 -3.65 3.34 1.37
CA ILE A 95 -2.42 4.03 0.94
C ILE A 95 -2.70 5.51 0.68
N PHE A 96 -3.77 5.82 -0.07
CA PHE A 96 -4.13 7.18 -0.45
C PHE A 96 -4.52 8.06 0.74
N LYS A 97 -5.26 7.51 1.71
CA LYS A 97 -5.67 8.19 2.94
C LYS A 97 -4.58 8.30 4.01
N SER A 98 -3.33 8.02 3.65
CA SER A 98 -2.21 8.08 4.57
C SER A 98 -1.00 8.79 3.95
N ARG A 99 -0.03 9.14 4.79
CA ARG A 99 1.25 9.69 4.31
C ARG A 99 2.05 8.72 3.43
N ALA A 100 1.64 7.45 3.34
CA ALA A 100 2.24 6.47 2.45
C ALA A 100 2.17 6.92 0.98
N LEU A 101 1.09 7.61 0.56
CA LEU A 101 0.95 8.12 -0.80
C LEU A 101 2.13 9.00 -1.25
N PHE A 102 2.58 9.91 -0.38
CA PHE A 102 3.67 10.85 -0.72
C PHE A 102 5.06 10.21 -0.59
N LYS A 103 5.19 9.20 0.27
CA LYS A 103 6.41 8.41 0.37
C LYS A 103 6.55 7.43 -0.79
N LEU A 104 5.43 6.93 -1.33
CA LEU A 104 5.38 6.01 -2.46
C LEU A 104 6.18 6.51 -3.66
N VAL A 105 6.01 7.78 -4.02
CA VAL A 105 6.70 8.35 -5.18
C VAL A 105 8.19 8.64 -4.95
N LYS A 106 8.65 8.57 -3.70
CA LYS A 106 10.05 8.75 -3.28
C LYS A 106 10.79 7.41 -3.15
N ASP A 107 10.05 6.30 -2.98
CA ASP A 107 10.58 4.94 -2.88
C ASP A 107 10.43 4.21 -4.22
N ASN A 108 11.55 3.97 -4.89
CA ASN A 108 11.54 3.43 -6.25
C ASN A 108 10.94 2.03 -6.34
N PHE A 109 11.18 1.16 -5.35
CA PHE A 109 10.65 -0.19 -5.38
C PHE A 109 9.13 -0.21 -5.14
N SER A 110 8.66 0.51 -4.13
CA SER A 110 7.22 0.63 -3.88
C SER A 110 6.49 1.25 -5.08
N TYR A 111 7.08 2.28 -5.71
CA TYR A 111 6.56 2.90 -6.92
C TYR A 111 6.46 1.89 -8.08
N GLU A 112 7.51 1.09 -8.32
CA GLU A 112 7.52 0.03 -9.35
C GLU A 112 6.37 -0.95 -9.10
N ILE A 113 6.24 -1.48 -7.88
CA ILE A 113 5.22 -2.49 -7.54
C ILE A 113 3.80 -1.92 -7.69
N ILE A 114 3.53 -0.73 -7.19
CA ILE A 114 2.21 -0.10 -7.33
C ILE A 114 1.88 0.19 -8.79
N SER A 115 2.85 0.66 -9.59
CA SER A 115 2.64 0.91 -11.01
C SER A 115 2.39 -0.37 -11.82
N LEU A 116 2.94 -1.51 -11.40
CA LEU A 116 2.65 -2.81 -12.02
C LEU A 116 1.23 -3.30 -11.69
N ILE A 117 0.76 -3.09 -10.47
CA ILE A 117 -0.58 -3.52 -10.03
C ILE A 117 -1.67 -2.58 -10.56
N PHE A 118 -1.41 -1.28 -10.56
CA PHE A 118 -2.32 -0.22 -10.99
C PHE A 118 -1.69 0.66 -12.09
N PRO A 119 -1.48 0.12 -13.31
CA PRO A 119 -0.83 0.87 -14.38
C PRO A 119 -1.60 2.13 -14.81
N GLN A 120 -2.89 2.22 -14.46
CA GLN A 120 -3.73 3.39 -14.75
C GLN A 120 -3.43 4.60 -13.86
N LEU A 121 -2.64 4.46 -12.78
CA LEU A 121 -2.21 5.58 -11.93
C LEU A 121 -1.05 6.37 -12.59
N ILE A 122 -1.28 6.84 -13.81
CA ILE A 122 -0.27 7.45 -14.68
C ILE A 122 0.32 8.75 -14.14
N ASN A 123 -0.47 9.48 -13.34
CA ASN A 123 -0.09 10.78 -12.80
C ASN A 123 0.61 10.71 -11.44
N LEU A 124 0.96 9.53 -10.93
CA LEU A 124 1.66 9.38 -9.64
C LEU A 124 2.92 10.27 -9.53
N LYS A 125 3.64 10.48 -10.63
CA LYS A 125 4.86 11.31 -10.65
C LYS A 125 4.61 12.78 -10.29
N ILE A 126 3.39 13.28 -10.47
CA ILE A 126 3.01 14.66 -10.11
C ILE A 126 3.25 14.89 -8.60
N LEU A 127 3.00 13.87 -7.78
CA LEU A 127 3.15 13.93 -6.34
C LEU A 127 4.61 14.17 -5.89
N LYS A 128 5.62 13.87 -6.73
CA LYS A 128 7.03 14.14 -6.42
C LYS A 128 7.34 15.64 -6.29
N LYS A 129 6.57 16.47 -6.97
CA LYS A 129 6.79 17.91 -7.05
C LYS A 129 6.00 18.70 -6.00
N LEU A 130 5.23 18.02 -5.16
CA LEU A 130 4.38 18.69 -4.19
C LEU A 130 5.18 19.18 -2.98
N GLU A 131 4.90 20.42 -2.58
CA GLU A 131 5.35 20.99 -1.32
C GLU A 131 4.57 20.39 -0.14
N LYS A 132 5.16 20.38 1.06
CA LYS A 132 4.52 19.83 2.27
C LYS A 132 3.11 20.37 2.53
N LYS A 133 2.89 21.69 2.34
CA LYS A 133 1.54 22.29 2.52
C LYS A 133 0.50 21.69 1.58
N LYS A 134 0.88 21.36 0.35
CA LYS A 134 -0.01 20.72 -0.63
C LYS A 134 -0.26 19.26 -0.29
N GLU A 135 0.73 18.55 0.27
CA GLU A 135 0.56 17.19 0.79
C GLU A 135 -0.52 17.17 1.90
N GLU A 136 -0.48 18.12 2.85
CA GLU A 136 -1.46 18.23 3.94
C GLU A 136 -2.89 18.51 3.43
N ILE A 137 -3.02 19.30 2.39
CA ILE A 137 -4.32 19.56 1.76
C ILE A 137 -4.85 18.28 1.08
N LEU A 138 -4.00 17.56 0.34
CA LEU A 138 -4.40 16.38 -0.41
C LEU A 138 -4.78 15.20 0.48
N ILE A 139 -4.10 15.00 1.61
CA ILE A 139 -4.39 13.87 2.52
C ILE A 139 -5.82 13.92 3.10
N ASN A 140 -6.42 15.13 3.14
CA ASN A 140 -7.78 15.34 3.62
C ASN A 140 -8.84 15.23 2.51
N LYS A 141 -8.43 14.98 1.26
CA LYS A 141 -9.37 14.81 0.15
C LYS A 141 -9.96 13.41 0.13
N SER A 142 -11.12 13.27 -0.53
CA SER A 142 -11.75 11.96 -0.71
C SER A 142 -10.86 11.03 -1.54
N PHE A 143 -11.10 9.72 -1.41
CA PHE A 143 -10.43 8.73 -2.24
C PHE A 143 -10.70 8.99 -3.73
N ASP A 144 -11.95 9.28 -4.07
CA ASP A 144 -12.37 9.50 -5.46
C ASP A 144 -11.67 10.72 -6.07
N PHE A 145 -11.52 11.81 -5.32
CA PHE A 145 -10.75 12.97 -5.76
C PHE A 145 -9.29 12.63 -6.04
N LEU A 146 -8.63 11.91 -5.11
CA LEU A 146 -7.24 11.50 -5.29
C LEU A 146 -7.09 10.52 -6.44
N LEU A 147 -8.03 9.60 -6.58
CA LEU A 147 -8.05 8.65 -7.69
C LEU A 147 -8.19 9.37 -9.01
N ALA A 148 -9.18 10.27 -9.14
CA ALA A 148 -9.38 11.07 -10.35
C ALA A 148 -8.12 11.86 -10.73
N LEU A 149 -7.49 12.53 -9.77
CA LEU A 149 -6.21 13.25 -9.99
C LEU A 149 -5.12 12.36 -10.60
N LEU A 150 -5.10 11.07 -10.23
CA LEU A 150 -4.03 10.16 -10.61
C LEU A 150 -4.31 9.34 -11.87
N ILE A 151 -5.59 9.19 -12.27
CA ILE A 151 -5.98 8.40 -13.45
C ILE A 151 -6.44 9.24 -14.63
N LEU A 152 -6.88 10.51 -14.43
CA LEU A 152 -7.38 11.35 -15.50
C LEU A 152 -6.24 11.80 -16.42
N ASP A 153 -6.47 11.62 -17.70
CA ASP A 153 -5.68 12.13 -18.81
C ASP A 153 -6.63 12.49 -19.98
N GLU A 154 -6.11 12.77 -21.13
CA GLU A 154 -6.89 13.09 -22.33
C GLU A 154 -7.35 11.83 -23.08
N THR A 155 -7.23 10.63 -22.46
CA THR A 155 -7.61 9.34 -23.03
C THR A 155 -8.77 8.70 -22.26
N ASP A 156 -9.14 7.48 -22.63
CA ASP A 156 -10.14 6.64 -21.96
C ASP A 156 -9.58 5.85 -20.75
N ASN A 157 -8.40 6.23 -20.23
CA ASN A 157 -7.74 5.55 -19.12
C ASN A 157 -8.62 5.49 -17.85
N ALA A 158 -9.32 6.59 -17.55
CA ALA A 158 -10.24 6.63 -16.40
C ALA A 158 -11.44 5.68 -16.61
N ASP A 159 -12.05 5.68 -17.80
CA ASP A 159 -13.15 4.78 -18.13
C ASP A 159 -12.73 3.32 -18.06
N TYR A 160 -11.53 3.00 -18.54
CA TYR A 160 -10.97 1.66 -18.42
C TYR A 160 -10.74 1.27 -16.95
N PHE A 161 -10.24 2.18 -16.10
CA PHE A 161 -10.08 1.92 -14.67
C PHE A 161 -11.43 1.61 -14.00
N LEU A 162 -12.44 2.46 -14.23
CA LEU A 162 -13.79 2.28 -13.68
C LEU A 162 -14.40 0.93 -14.10
N TYR A 163 -14.28 0.59 -15.38
CA TYR A 163 -14.71 -0.71 -15.91
C TYR A 163 -13.94 -1.87 -15.24
N LYS A 164 -12.61 -1.79 -15.23
CA LYS A 164 -11.74 -2.83 -14.66
C LYS A 164 -12.05 -3.13 -13.20
N PHE A 165 -12.38 -2.09 -12.42
CA PHE A 165 -12.64 -2.22 -10.98
C PHE A 165 -14.13 -2.23 -10.60
N ASN A 166 -15.05 -2.30 -11.58
CA ASN A 166 -16.51 -2.30 -11.38
C ASN A 166 -17.00 -1.10 -10.52
N LEU A 167 -16.38 0.06 -10.69
CA LEU A 167 -16.85 1.27 -10.03
C LEU A 167 -18.03 1.86 -10.78
N SER A 168 -19.06 2.32 -10.04
CA SER A 168 -20.25 2.93 -10.66
C SER A 168 -19.90 4.29 -11.30
N ASN A 169 -20.73 4.71 -12.27
CA ASN A 169 -20.59 6.01 -12.92
C ASN A 169 -20.79 7.20 -11.95
N ASP A 170 -21.33 6.97 -10.74
CA ASP A 170 -21.44 8.00 -9.71
C ASP A 170 -20.08 8.53 -9.24
N ALA A 171 -19.00 7.77 -9.45
CA ALA A 171 -17.64 8.22 -9.22
C ALA A 171 -17.12 9.22 -10.29
N LYS A 172 -17.92 9.49 -11.36
CA LYS A 172 -17.58 10.47 -12.42
C LYS A 172 -18.07 11.89 -12.11
N ASN A 173 -18.99 12.06 -11.16
CA ASN A 173 -19.56 13.33 -10.73
C ASN A 173 -18.93 13.78 -9.40
#